data_e12aa51f3956b7b85f89a16e0bccac09
#
_entry.id   e12aa51f3956b7b85f89a16e0bccac09
#
_cell.length_a   1.000
_cell.length_b   1.000
_cell.length_c   1.000
_cell.angle_alpha   90.00
_cell.angle_beta   90.00
_cell.angle_gamma   90.00
#
_symmetry.space_group_name_H-M   'P 1'
#
loop_
_entity.id
_entity.type
_entity.pdbx_description
1 polymer ?
#
loop_
_entity_poly.entity_id
_entity_poly.type
_entity_poly.pdbx_seq_one_letter_code
_entity_poly.pdbx_strand_id
1 'polypeptide(L)'
;MASARPVPFDDRTPLVFFSDCHRGDNGRLDAFAPNKRTFLHALRHYYHRGFAYVEVGDGDELWKGWDFDDIQRAYPDVFELLQRFASRGRLHLLLGNHEVLADGRYQANKAGLLAHEAIVLHHARTGQRVSVLHGHQADAQNHRHRRWSRLLVRHVWTRLQATGVARVSSPATGLACEVKDAVGKRLMDWTRARRQMVICGHTHRPAFALPGMPPYFNTGACMFPGYITGIEITGGTIQLVRWEAHSAGVPARVPATPAVPLILYR
;
A
#
# COMPACT_ATOMS: atom_id res chain seq x y z
N MET A 1 -7.78 8.64 14.99
CA MET A 1 -6.79 9.45 14.21
C MET A 1 -6.10 10.56 15.02
N ALA A 2 -6.15 10.54 16.33
CA ALA A 2 -5.49 11.56 17.16
C ALA A 2 -3.94 11.52 17.11
N SER A 3 -3.33 10.48 16.57
CA SER A 3 -1.87 10.27 16.52
C SER A 3 -1.27 10.28 15.11
N ALA A 4 -2.01 10.72 14.08
CA ALA A 4 -1.49 10.74 12.73
C ALA A 4 -0.43 11.84 12.56
N ARG A 5 0.75 11.46 12.04
CA ARG A 5 1.85 12.39 11.81
C ARG A 5 1.51 13.34 10.66
N PRO A 6 1.59 14.67 10.84
CA PRO A 6 1.42 15.61 9.73
C PRO A 6 2.65 15.59 8.81
N VAL A 7 2.40 15.63 7.50
CA VAL A 7 3.44 15.70 6.46
C VAL A 7 3.08 16.82 5.50
N PRO A 8 3.87 17.90 5.42
CA PRO A 8 3.62 18.95 4.45
C PRO A 8 3.96 18.49 3.04
N PHE A 9 3.17 18.94 2.05
CA PHE A 9 3.46 18.77 0.63
C PHE A 9 2.92 19.94 -0.19
N ASP A 10 3.35 20.06 -1.43
CA ASP A 10 2.89 21.05 -2.40
C ASP A 10 2.85 20.45 -3.82
N ASP A 11 2.54 21.27 -4.83
CA ASP A 11 2.49 20.83 -6.22
C ASP A 11 3.86 20.39 -6.76
N ARG A 12 4.97 20.73 -6.07
CA ARG A 12 6.35 20.35 -6.43
C ARG A 12 6.84 19.11 -5.69
N THR A 13 6.04 18.60 -4.75
CA THR A 13 6.34 17.40 -3.96
C THR A 13 5.68 16.19 -4.59
N PRO A 14 6.33 15.47 -5.53
CA PRO A 14 5.74 14.30 -6.12
C PRO A 14 5.74 13.14 -5.11
N LEU A 15 4.61 12.44 -5.02
CA LEU A 15 4.38 11.34 -4.09
C LEU A 15 3.91 10.09 -4.84
N VAL A 16 4.42 8.94 -4.47
CA VAL A 16 3.91 7.63 -4.94
C VAL A 16 3.54 6.76 -3.74
N PHE A 17 2.41 6.07 -3.86
CA PHE A 17 1.82 5.23 -2.83
C PHE A 17 1.67 3.81 -3.35
N PHE A 18 2.30 2.84 -2.68
CA PHE A 18 2.05 1.42 -2.86
C PHE A 18 1.67 0.80 -1.52
N SER A 19 0.97 -0.33 -1.54
CA SER A 19 0.62 -1.11 -0.36
C SER A 19 0.63 -2.60 -0.66
N ASP A 20 0.38 -3.39 0.36
CA ASP A 20 0.06 -4.81 0.24
C ASP A 20 1.10 -5.56 -0.61
N CYS A 21 2.38 -5.36 -0.27
CA CYS A 21 3.47 -6.12 -0.86
C CYS A 21 3.50 -7.54 -0.31
N HIS A 22 3.27 -7.72 1.00
CA HIS A 22 3.33 -9.00 1.68
C HIS A 22 4.66 -9.74 1.41
N ARG A 23 5.79 -9.02 1.55
CA ARG A 23 7.13 -9.60 1.41
C ARG A 23 7.34 -10.72 2.42
N GLY A 24 7.74 -11.89 1.96
CA GLY A 24 8.05 -13.06 2.76
C GLY A 24 9.52 -13.46 2.66
N ASP A 25 9.77 -14.73 2.40
CA ASP A 25 11.10 -15.34 2.32
C ASP A 25 11.67 -15.44 0.89
N ASN A 26 11.02 -14.79 -0.08
CA ASN A 26 11.32 -14.89 -1.52
C ASN A 26 11.19 -16.33 -2.08
N GLY A 27 10.47 -17.21 -1.37
CA GLY A 27 10.21 -18.59 -1.74
C GLY A 27 8.86 -18.77 -2.46
N ARG A 28 8.46 -20.05 -2.64
CA ARG A 28 7.23 -20.41 -3.37
C ARG A 28 5.92 -19.92 -2.75
N LEU A 29 5.91 -19.68 -1.44
CA LEU A 29 4.74 -19.21 -0.70
C LEU A 29 4.70 -17.69 -0.52
N ASP A 30 5.74 -17.01 -1.00
CA ASP A 30 5.83 -15.56 -0.97
C ASP A 30 5.07 -14.95 -2.15
N ALA A 31 3.98 -14.25 -1.83
CA ALA A 31 3.12 -13.66 -2.84
C ALA A 31 3.78 -12.48 -3.58
N PHE A 32 4.75 -11.82 -2.96
CA PHE A 32 5.47 -10.70 -3.56
C PHE A 32 6.59 -11.12 -4.51
N ALA A 33 7.19 -12.28 -4.29
CA ALA A 33 8.38 -12.75 -5.04
C ALA A 33 8.25 -12.61 -6.57
N PRO A 34 7.11 -12.94 -7.21
CA PRO A 34 6.94 -12.78 -8.65
C PRO A 34 7.02 -11.33 -9.14
N ASN A 35 6.69 -10.37 -8.27
CA ASN A 35 6.66 -8.94 -8.61
C ASN A 35 7.89 -8.17 -8.14
N LYS A 36 8.84 -8.80 -7.44
CA LYS A 36 10.05 -8.15 -6.92
C LYS A 36 10.75 -7.28 -7.97
N ARG A 37 10.93 -7.82 -9.18
CA ARG A 37 11.61 -7.11 -10.29
C ARG A 37 10.81 -5.86 -10.72
N THR A 38 9.49 -6.00 -10.88
CA THR A 38 8.61 -4.91 -11.29
C THR A 38 8.58 -3.81 -10.22
N PHE A 39 8.46 -4.20 -8.96
CA PHE A 39 8.46 -3.28 -7.83
C PHE A 39 9.76 -2.50 -7.71
N LEU A 40 10.91 -3.18 -7.75
CA LEU A 40 12.21 -2.52 -7.70
C LEU A 40 12.44 -1.58 -8.88
N HIS A 41 11.97 -1.98 -10.08
CA HIS A 41 12.06 -1.11 -11.26
C HIS A 41 11.21 0.16 -11.05
N ALA A 42 9.97 0.01 -10.59
CA ALA A 42 9.07 1.13 -10.30
C ALA A 42 9.66 2.05 -9.22
N LEU A 43 10.13 1.49 -8.09
CA LEU A 43 10.72 2.32 -7.03
C LEU A 43 11.97 3.08 -7.48
N ARG A 44 12.86 2.46 -8.28
CA ARG A 44 14.04 3.14 -8.84
C ARG A 44 13.62 4.28 -9.77
N HIS A 45 12.62 4.06 -10.61
CA HIS A 45 12.06 5.10 -11.46
C HIS A 45 11.60 6.31 -10.63
N TYR A 46 10.81 6.10 -9.56
CA TYR A 46 10.35 7.16 -8.68
C TYR A 46 11.48 7.82 -7.90
N TYR A 47 12.45 7.02 -7.42
CA TYR A 47 13.61 7.56 -6.71
C TYR A 47 14.39 8.57 -7.56
N HIS A 48 14.70 8.21 -8.82
CA HIS A 48 15.44 9.06 -9.75
C HIS A 48 14.65 10.30 -10.20
N ARG A 49 13.33 10.23 -10.18
CA ARG A 49 12.44 11.36 -10.51
C ARG A 49 12.09 12.23 -9.31
N GLY A 50 12.70 12.01 -8.17
CA GLY A 50 12.54 12.88 -7.00
C GLY A 50 11.28 12.65 -6.18
N PHE A 51 10.50 11.59 -6.45
CA PHE A 51 9.31 11.26 -5.67
C PHE A 51 9.65 10.91 -4.22
N ALA A 52 8.73 11.23 -3.30
CA ALA A 52 8.67 10.59 -2.01
C ALA A 52 7.84 9.30 -2.13
N TYR A 53 8.28 8.25 -1.49
CA TYR A 53 7.60 6.96 -1.43
C TYR A 53 6.83 6.81 -0.12
N VAL A 54 5.56 6.42 -0.24
CA VAL A 54 4.70 6.09 0.89
C VAL A 54 4.29 4.62 0.76
N GLU A 55 4.79 3.76 1.67
CA GLU A 55 4.32 2.38 1.81
C GLU A 55 3.10 2.36 2.73
N VAL A 56 1.92 2.05 2.19
CA VAL A 56 0.63 2.21 2.87
C VAL A 56 0.22 0.91 3.60
N GLY A 57 1.15 0.30 4.33
CA GLY A 57 0.95 -0.89 5.15
C GLY A 57 0.98 -2.21 4.40
N ASP A 58 1.02 -3.30 5.16
CA ASP A 58 1.19 -4.66 4.70
C ASP A 58 2.37 -4.82 3.72
N GLY A 59 3.46 -4.13 4.04
CA GLY A 59 4.73 -4.27 3.32
C GLY A 59 5.35 -5.63 3.57
N ASP A 60 5.26 -6.15 4.80
CA ASP A 60 5.90 -7.37 5.26
C ASP A 60 4.87 -8.37 5.81
N GLU A 61 5.06 -9.69 5.53
CA GLU A 61 4.11 -10.76 5.84
C GLU A 61 4.53 -11.55 7.09
N LEU A 62 4.20 -11.05 8.28
CA LEU A 62 4.53 -11.71 9.54
C LEU A 62 3.48 -12.74 9.99
N TRP A 63 2.34 -12.84 9.33
CA TRP A 63 1.28 -13.79 9.70
C TRP A 63 1.56 -15.20 9.22
N LYS A 64 2.34 -15.39 8.15
CA LYS A 64 2.72 -16.70 7.63
C LYS A 64 3.84 -17.38 8.44
N GLY A 65 4.39 -16.70 9.42
CA GLY A 65 5.37 -17.27 10.34
C GLY A 65 6.83 -16.96 10.00
N TRP A 66 7.05 -16.06 9.05
CA TRP A 66 8.39 -15.48 8.83
C TRP A 66 8.67 -14.40 9.87
N ASP A 67 9.91 -14.30 10.29
CA ASP A 67 10.38 -13.21 11.12
C ASP A 67 10.84 -12.03 10.23
N PHE A 68 10.81 -10.82 10.77
CA PHE A 68 11.19 -9.64 10.02
C PHE A 68 12.64 -9.70 9.50
N ASP A 69 13.56 -10.27 10.29
CA ASP A 69 14.96 -10.42 9.89
C ASP A 69 15.12 -11.39 8.70
N ASP A 70 14.28 -12.42 8.61
CA ASP A 70 14.24 -13.33 7.45
C ASP A 70 13.78 -12.59 6.20
N ILE A 71 12.76 -11.78 6.32
CA ILE A 71 12.24 -10.94 5.21
C ILE A 71 13.32 -9.95 4.76
N GLN A 72 13.99 -9.29 5.70
CA GLN A 72 15.05 -8.35 5.39
C GLN A 72 16.21 -9.03 4.63
N ARG A 73 16.59 -10.24 5.05
CA ARG A 73 17.64 -11.04 4.37
C ARG A 73 17.20 -11.49 2.97
N ALA A 74 15.92 -11.76 2.76
CA ALA A 74 15.38 -12.19 1.46
C ALA A 74 15.27 -11.03 0.45
N TYR A 75 15.15 -9.79 0.93
CA TYR A 75 14.93 -8.60 0.13
C TYR A 75 15.93 -7.45 0.41
N PRO A 76 17.26 -7.70 0.46
CA PRO A 76 18.23 -6.69 0.82
C PRO A 76 18.21 -5.49 -0.14
N ASP A 77 17.98 -5.73 -1.43
CA ASP A 77 17.86 -4.71 -2.48
C ASP A 77 16.65 -3.78 -2.30
N VAL A 78 15.54 -4.30 -1.78
CA VAL A 78 14.36 -3.48 -1.44
C VAL A 78 14.69 -2.60 -0.24
N PHE A 79 15.19 -3.18 0.85
CA PHE A 79 15.51 -2.42 2.06
C PHE A 79 16.63 -1.40 1.83
N GLU A 80 17.65 -1.70 1.02
CA GLU A 80 18.64 -0.71 0.60
C GLU A 80 17.99 0.48 -0.11
N LEU A 81 17.06 0.23 -1.04
CA LEU A 81 16.38 1.30 -1.74
C LEU A 81 15.47 2.11 -0.80
N LEU A 82 14.80 1.49 0.16
CA LEU A 82 14.04 2.19 1.20
C LEU A 82 14.96 3.09 2.05
N GLN A 83 16.13 2.60 2.45
CA GLN A 83 17.15 3.40 3.16
C GLN A 83 17.60 4.61 2.32
N ARG A 84 17.77 4.45 1.01
CA ARG A 84 18.10 5.55 0.10
C ARG A 84 16.99 6.60 0.02
N PHE A 85 15.71 6.20 0.00
CA PHE A 85 14.60 7.15 0.13
C PHE A 85 14.62 7.87 1.47
N ALA A 86 14.83 7.14 2.56
CA ALA A 86 14.87 7.67 3.92
C ALA A 86 16.00 8.68 4.12
N SER A 87 17.21 8.39 3.62
CA SER A 87 18.37 9.29 3.70
C SER A 87 18.16 10.64 2.99
N ARG A 88 17.18 10.70 2.08
CA ARG A 88 16.74 11.92 1.40
C ARG A 88 15.50 12.56 2.04
N GLY A 89 15.00 12.04 3.18
CA GLY A 89 13.76 12.50 3.81
C GLY A 89 12.50 12.21 2.98
N ARG A 90 12.56 11.24 2.06
CA ARG A 90 11.51 10.94 1.08
C ARG A 90 10.85 9.57 1.29
N LEU A 91 10.83 9.07 2.53
CA LEU A 91 10.18 7.79 2.90
C LEU A 91 9.16 7.98 4.01
N HIS A 92 7.98 7.42 3.81
CA HIS A 92 6.97 7.26 4.84
C HIS A 92 6.48 5.81 4.83
N LEU A 93 6.67 5.10 5.95
CA LEU A 93 6.20 3.74 6.13
C LEU A 93 4.98 3.74 7.04
N LEU A 94 3.91 3.06 6.62
CA LEU A 94 2.73 2.85 7.44
C LEU A 94 2.61 1.38 7.83
N LEU A 95 1.93 1.15 8.95
CA LEU A 95 1.67 -0.16 9.49
C LEU A 95 0.36 -0.73 8.96
N GLY A 96 0.40 -1.98 8.50
CA GLY A 96 -0.78 -2.76 8.20
C GLY A 96 -1.06 -3.82 9.25
N ASN A 97 -2.07 -4.66 9.03
CA ASN A 97 -2.42 -5.70 10.00
C ASN A 97 -1.47 -6.91 9.94
N HIS A 98 -0.80 -7.16 8.80
CA HIS A 98 0.16 -8.24 8.67
C HIS A 98 1.51 -7.97 9.34
N GLU A 99 1.75 -6.74 9.79
CA GLU A 99 2.96 -6.33 10.52
C GLU A 99 2.80 -6.40 12.04
N VAL A 100 1.83 -7.18 12.51
CA VAL A 100 1.62 -7.44 13.94
C VAL A 100 2.36 -8.67 14.38
N LEU A 101 3.20 -8.53 15.41
CA LEU A 101 3.98 -9.60 16.02
C LEU A 101 3.11 -10.59 16.82
N ALA A 102 3.71 -11.71 17.24
CA ALA A 102 3.03 -12.74 18.01
C ALA A 102 2.43 -12.24 19.32
N ASP A 103 3.08 -11.29 19.95
CA ASP A 103 2.66 -10.65 21.21
C ASP A 103 1.59 -9.56 21.02
N GLY A 104 1.18 -9.30 19.79
CA GLY A 104 0.18 -8.30 19.44
C GLY A 104 0.71 -6.89 19.21
N ARG A 105 2.02 -6.65 19.38
CA ARG A 105 2.66 -5.38 19.02
C ARG A 105 2.89 -5.27 17.53
N TYR A 106 3.04 -4.05 17.03
CA TYR A 106 3.44 -3.81 15.64
C TYR A 106 4.95 -3.87 15.48
N GLN A 107 5.41 -4.42 14.36
CA GLN A 107 6.81 -4.31 13.88
C GLN A 107 7.03 -2.88 13.34
N ALA A 108 7.10 -1.91 14.24
CA ALA A 108 7.22 -0.50 13.88
C ALA A 108 8.62 -0.10 13.43
N ASN A 109 9.66 -0.82 13.86
CA ASN A 109 11.03 -0.59 13.41
C ASN A 109 11.36 -1.57 12.27
N LYS A 110 11.51 -1.05 11.05
CA LYS A 110 11.85 -1.81 9.86
C LYS A 110 13.28 -1.49 9.44
N ALA A 111 14.26 -2.25 9.94
CA ALA A 111 15.69 -2.03 9.64
C ALA A 111 16.17 -0.59 9.96
N GLY A 112 15.79 -0.05 11.10
CA GLY A 112 16.09 1.32 11.50
C GLY A 112 15.14 2.38 10.94
N LEU A 113 14.19 2.00 10.08
CA LEU A 113 13.16 2.88 9.53
C LEU A 113 11.89 2.78 10.38
N LEU A 114 11.38 3.92 10.86
CA LEU A 114 10.19 3.95 11.71
C LEU A 114 8.91 4.00 10.88
N ALA A 115 8.00 3.05 11.11
CA ALA A 115 6.66 3.02 10.54
C ALA A 115 5.61 3.63 11.50
N HIS A 116 4.58 4.24 10.95
CA HIS A 116 3.51 4.93 11.65
C HIS A 116 2.15 4.27 11.35
N GLU A 117 1.16 4.43 12.22
CA GLU A 117 -0.21 3.95 11.96
C GLU A 117 -0.91 4.69 10.82
N ALA A 118 -0.65 5.99 10.71
CA ALA A 118 -1.21 6.87 9.69
C ALA A 118 -0.39 8.15 9.57
N ILE A 119 -0.50 8.80 8.40
CA ILE A 119 -0.05 10.18 8.19
C ILE A 119 -1.19 11.03 7.65
N VAL A 120 -1.10 12.34 7.83
CA VAL A 120 -1.98 13.30 7.18
C VAL A 120 -1.13 14.24 6.35
N LEU A 121 -1.29 14.18 5.04
CA LEU A 121 -0.65 15.11 4.11
C LEU A 121 -1.39 16.45 4.19
N HIS A 122 -0.64 17.53 4.33
CA HIS A 122 -1.16 18.89 4.36
C HIS A 122 -0.60 19.69 3.18
N HIS A 123 -1.46 20.04 2.24
CA HIS A 123 -1.07 20.83 1.09
C HIS A 123 -0.79 22.28 1.51
N ALA A 124 0.48 22.71 1.39
CA ALA A 124 0.95 23.97 1.95
C ALA A 124 0.20 25.22 1.43
N ARG A 125 -0.16 25.23 0.14
CA ARG A 125 -0.84 26.38 -0.49
C ARG A 125 -2.36 26.35 -0.33
N THR A 126 -2.97 25.15 -0.39
CA THR A 126 -4.44 25.04 -0.47
C THR A 126 -5.08 24.67 0.86
N GLY A 127 -4.28 24.25 1.85
CA GLY A 127 -4.77 23.72 3.14
C GLY A 127 -5.46 22.36 3.02
N GLN A 128 -5.53 21.77 1.81
CA GLN A 128 -6.18 20.47 1.60
C GLN A 128 -5.47 19.38 2.41
N ARG A 129 -6.27 18.51 3.01
CA ARG A 129 -5.78 17.40 3.82
C ARG A 129 -6.08 16.08 3.17
N VAL A 130 -5.09 15.17 3.12
CA VAL A 130 -5.24 13.81 2.65
C VAL A 130 -4.82 12.85 3.76
N SER A 131 -5.75 12.09 4.29
CA SER A 131 -5.46 11.02 5.25
C SER A 131 -4.90 9.82 4.51
N VAL A 132 -3.77 9.30 4.97
CA VAL A 132 -3.16 8.08 4.45
C VAL A 132 -3.04 7.07 5.58
N LEU A 133 -3.67 5.92 5.43
CA LEU A 133 -3.69 4.83 6.41
C LEU A 133 -3.85 3.51 5.67
N HIS A 134 -3.50 2.39 6.32
CA HIS A 134 -3.63 1.10 5.63
C HIS A 134 -5.08 0.73 5.30
N GLY A 135 -6.02 0.95 6.21
CA GLY A 135 -7.44 0.65 6.01
C GLY A 135 -7.99 -0.42 6.95
N HIS A 136 -7.14 -1.28 7.52
CA HIS A 136 -7.56 -2.30 8.50
C HIS A 136 -8.23 -1.71 9.74
N GLN A 137 -8.00 -0.42 10.03
CA GLN A 137 -8.65 0.31 11.11
C GLN A 137 -10.17 0.42 10.93
N ALA A 138 -10.65 0.34 9.68
CA ALA A 138 -12.08 0.32 9.37
C ALA A 138 -12.65 -1.11 9.28
N ASP A 139 -11.82 -2.15 9.47
CA ASP A 139 -12.24 -3.54 9.46
C ASP A 139 -12.60 -4.04 10.86
N ALA A 140 -13.89 -4.02 11.20
CA ALA A 140 -14.40 -4.47 12.50
C ALA A 140 -14.14 -5.96 12.77
N GLN A 141 -14.06 -6.81 11.74
CA GLN A 141 -13.79 -8.24 11.88
C GLN A 141 -12.33 -8.50 12.23
N ASN A 142 -11.40 -7.81 11.57
CA ASN A 142 -9.98 -7.91 11.86
C ASN A 142 -9.62 -7.41 13.27
N HIS A 143 -10.31 -6.40 13.78
CA HIS A 143 -10.08 -5.92 15.16
C HIS A 143 -10.49 -6.94 16.22
N ARG A 144 -11.62 -7.65 16.00
CA ARG A 144 -12.23 -8.54 17.01
C ARG A 144 -11.63 -9.96 17.03
N HIS A 145 -11.11 -10.43 15.87
CA HIS A 145 -10.65 -11.80 15.70
C HIS A 145 -9.20 -11.92 15.22
N ARG A 146 -8.39 -10.87 15.36
CA ARG A 146 -7.00 -10.76 14.85
C ARG A 146 -6.11 -11.97 15.22
N ARG A 147 -6.22 -12.49 16.45
CA ARG A 147 -5.46 -13.68 16.90
C ARG A 147 -5.87 -14.94 16.16
N TRP A 148 -7.17 -15.13 15.97
CA TRP A 148 -7.72 -16.30 15.26
C TRP A 148 -7.43 -16.23 13.75
N SER A 149 -7.58 -15.08 13.13
CA SER A 149 -7.26 -14.89 11.71
C SER A 149 -5.81 -15.21 11.42
N ARG A 150 -4.89 -14.78 12.30
CA ARG A 150 -3.47 -15.08 12.18
C ARG A 150 -3.17 -16.58 12.32
N LEU A 151 -3.75 -17.27 13.30
CA LEU A 151 -3.60 -18.72 13.47
C LEU A 151 -4.13 -19.47 12.24
N LEU A 152 -5.27 -19.03 11.70
CA LEU A 152 -5.86 -19.62 10.50
C LEU A 152 -4.95 -19.44 9.28
N VAL A 153 -4.40 -18.25 9.06
CA VAL A 153 -3.47 -18.00 7.96
C VAL A 153 -2.21 -18.85 8.14
N ARG A 154 -1.61 -18.84 9.32
CA ARG A 154 -0.36 -19.57 9.58
C ARG A 154 -0.48 -21.08 9.43
N HIS A 155 -1.57 -21.67 9.90
CA HIS A 155 -1.68 -23.13 10.01
C HIS A 155 -2.56 -23.78 8.94
N VAL A 156 -3.54 -23.08 8.40
CA VAL A 156 -4.48 -23.62 7.42
C VAL A 156 -4.19 -23.07 6.02
N TRP A 157 -4.22 -21.75 5.87
CA TRP A 157 -4.09 -21.12 4.56
C TRP A 157 -2.73 -21.39 3.91
N THR A 158 -1.65 -21.30 4.69
CA THR A 158 -0.29 -21.59 4.21
C THR A 158 -0.15 -23.04 3.72
N ARG A 159 -0.76 -24.00 4.42
CA ARG A 159 -0.76 -25.41 3.98
C ARG A 159 -1.58 -25.62 2.70
N LEU A 160 -2.75 -24.99 2.59
CA LEU A 160 -3.57 -25.05 1.37
C LEU A 160 -2.87 -24.41 0.17
N GLN A 161 -2.13 -23.35 0.36
CA GLN A 161 -1.28 -22.76 -0.70
C GLN A 161 -0.12 -23.69 -1.08
N ALA A 162 0.52 -24.35 -0.10
CA ALA A 162 1.63 -25.28 -0.35
C ALA A 162 1.18 -26.50 -1.19
N THR A 163 -0.06 -26.96 -1.02
CA THR A 163 -0.65 -28.06 -1.82
C THR A 163 -1.22 -27.61 -3.17
N GLY A 164 -1.20 -26.31 -3.47
CA GLY A 164 -1.76 -25.77 -4.71
C GLY A 164 -3.29 -25.66 -4.76
N VAL A 165 -3.97 -26.04 -3.68
CA VAL A 165 -5.45 -25.98 -3.57
C VAL A 165 -5.93 -24.53 -3.45
N ALA A 166 -5.17 -23.68 -2.79
CA ALA A 166 -5.47 -22.26 -2.69
C ALA A 166 -4.47 -21.43 -3.51
N ARG A 167 -5.00 -20.56 -4.36
CA ARG A 167 -4.19 -19.62 -5.16
C ARG A 167 -4.56 -18.19 -4.80
N VAL A 168 -3.57 -17.30 -4.79
CA VAL A 168 -3.80 -15.86 -4.76
C VAL A 168 -4.36 -15.46 -6.12
N SER A 169 -5.68 -15.26 -6.20
CA SER A 169 -6.32 -14.79 -7.43
C SER A 169 -6.28 -13.28 -7.49
N SER A 170 -5.89 -12.76 -8.67
CA SER A 170 -6.02 -11.33 -8.94
C SER A 170 -7.49 -10.90 -8.86
N PRO A 171 -7.84 -9.80 -8.21
CA PRO A 171 -9.16 -9.23 -8.35
C PRO A 171 -9.40 -8.90 -9.83
N ALA A 172 -10.63 -9.10 -10.30
CA ALA A 172 -11.01 -8.80 -11.67
C ALA A 172 -10.51 -7.41 -12.09
N THR A 173 -9.87 -7.34 -13.24
CA THR A 173 -9.09 -6.19 -13.75
C THR A 173 -9.93 -4.96 -14.17
N GLY A 174 -11.18 -4.87 -13.75
CA GLY A 174 -12.00 -3.68 -13.97
C GLY A 174 -11.57 -2.55 -13.02
N LEU A 175 -11.33 -1.36 -13.55
CA LEU A 175 -11.32 -0.12 -12.75
C LEU A 175 -12.60 -0.07 -11.92
N ALA A 176 -12.52 -0.46 -10.66
CA ALA A 176 -13.68 -0.47 -9.79
C ALA A 176 -13.96 0.96 -9.30
N CYS A 177 -14.75 1.71 -10.06
CA CYS A 177 -15.44 2.88 -9.52
C CYS A 177 -16.43 2.47 -8.40
N GLU A 178 -16.81 1.20 -8.31
CA GLU A 178 -17.65 0.65 -7.25
C GLU A 178 -16.84 -0.02 -6.15
N VAL A 179 -16.92 0.55 -4.96
CA VAL A 179 -16.39 -0.07 -3.75
C VAL A 179 -17.39 -1.12 -3.28
N LYS A 180 -17.04 -2.40 -3.46
CA LYS A 180 -17.93 -3.54 -3.15
C LYS A 180 -17.75 -4.10 -1.75
N ASP A 181 -16.62 -3.81 -1.11
CA ASP A 181 -16.29 -4.35 0.21
C ASP A 181 -16.76 -3.44 1.36
N ALA A 182 -16.99 -4.03 2.53
CA ALA A 182 -17.50 -3.32 3.69
C ALA A 182 -16.50 -2.29 4.25
N VAL A 183 -15.21 -2.54 4.12
CA VAL A 183 -14.14 -1.64 4.59
C VAL A 183 -14.12 -0.37 3.74
N GLY A 184 -14.09 -0.54 2.42
CA GLY A 184 -14.13 0.59 1.50
C GLY A 184 -15.39 1.42 1.66
N LYS A 185 -16.58 0.80 1.83
CA LYS A 185 -17.82 1.53 2.10
C LYS A 185 -17.75 2.37 3.37
N ARG A 186 -17.22 1.81 4.48
CA ARG A 186 -17.04 2.58 5.74
C ARG A 186 -16.07 3.74 5.56
N LEU A 187 -14.98 3.55 4.82
CA LEU A 187 -14.02 4.62 4.53
C LEU A 187 -14.64 5.69 3.62
N MET A 188 -15.43 5.31 2.62
CA MET A 188 -16.19 6.26 1.79
C MET A 188 -17.18 7.09 2.62
N ASP A 189 -17.92 6.46 3.53
CA ASP A 189 -18.84 7.16 4.44
C ASP A 189 -18.08 8.12 5.35
N TRP A 190 -16.91 7.71 5.83
CA TRP A 190 -16.03 8.58 6.61
C TRP A 190 -15.53 9.78 5.79
N THR A 191 -15.10 9.57 4.52
CA THR A 191 -14.66 10.68 3.63
C THR A 191 -15.79 11.68 3.40
N ARG A 192 -17.02 11.17 3.20
CA ARG A 192 -18.21 12.00 3.01
C ARG A 192 -18.52 12.83 4.27
N ALA A 193 -18.52 12.19 5.44
CA ALA A 193 -18.81 12.85 6.71
C ALA A 193 -17.76 13.89 7.11
N ARG A 194 -16.49 13.66 6.77
CA ARG A 194 -15.37 14.54 7.15
C ARG A 194 -14.94 15.51 6.06
N ARG A 195 -15.46 15.38 4.86
CA ARG A 195 -15.02 16.15 3.68
C ARG A 195 -13.50 16.11 3.52
N GLN A 196 -12.92 14.92 3.64
CA GLN A 196 -11.48 14.73 3.64
C GLN A 196 -11.10 13.55 2.77
N MET A 197 -10.09 13.74 1.93
CA MET A 197 -9.55 12.67 1.08
C MET A 197 -8.92 11.56 1.93
N VAL A 198 -9.06 10.32 1.45
CA VAL A 198 -8.40 9.14 2.01
C VAL A 198 -7.68 8.38 0.90
N ILE A 199 -6.41 8.01 1.15
CA ILE A 199 -5.65 7.03 0.39
C ILE A 199 -5.39 5.83 1.31
N CYS A 200 -5.72 4.61 0.87
CA CYS A 200 -5.53 3.40 1.65
C CYS A 200 -5.10 2.20 0.78
N GLY A 201 -4.87 1.05 1.41
CA GLY A 201 -4.65 -0.29 0.86
C GLY A 201 -5.65 -1.31 1.42
N HIS A 202 -5.15 -2.44 1.96
CA HIS A 202 -5.83 -3.46 2.73
C HIS A 202 -6.83 -4.35 1.95
N THR A 203 -7.64 -3.77 1.08
CA THR A 203 -8.65 -4.55 0.34
C THR A 203 -8.07 -5.24 -0.89
N HIS A 204 -6.81 -4.95 -1.23
CA HIS A 204 -6.11 -5.40 -2.43
C HIS A 204 -6.81 -5.04 -3.76
N ARG A 205 -7.79 -4.16 -3.72
CA ARG A 205 -8.60 -3.75 -4.87
C ARG A 205 -8.36 -2.27 -5.15
N PRO A 206 -7.74 -1.93 -6.27
CA PRO A 206 -7.53 -0.53 -6.60
C PRO A 206 -8.89 0.19 -6.76
N ALA A 207 -8.98 1.39 -6.21
CA ALA A 207 -10.15 2.24 -6.35
C ALA A 207 -9.74 3.69 -6.59
N PHE A 208 -10.50 4.38 -7.44
CA PHE A 208 -10.24 5.77 -7.79
C PHE A 208 -11.55 6.55 -7.86
N ALA A 209 -11.71 7.53 -6.98
CA ALA A 209 -12.87 8.41 -6.99
C ALA A 209 -12.83 9.36 -8.20
N LEU A 210 -13.94 9.50 -8.90
CA LEU A 210 -14.10 10.58 -9.87
C LEU A 210 -14.56 11.87 -9.17
N PRO A 211 -14.36 13.07 -9.77
CA PRO A 211 -14.89 14.32 -9.25
C PRO A 211 -16.39 14.22 -8.95
N GLY A 212 -16.81 14.73 -7.79
CA GLY A 212 -18.18 14.60 -7.31
C GLY A 212 -18.48 13.34 -6.49
N MET A 213 -17.62 12.34 -6.53
CA MET A 213 -17.71 11.17 -5.64
C MET A 213 -16.98 11.41 -4.31
N PRO A 214 -17.32 10.64 -3.24
CA PRO A 214 -16.53 10.67 -2.00
C PRO A 214 -15.06 10.39 -2.31
N PRO A 215 -14.11 11.23 -1.85
CA PRO A 215 -12.72 11.17 -2.26
C PRO A 215 -11.94 10.02 -1.57
N TYR A 216 -12.31 8.80 -1.93
CA TYR A 216 -11.73 7.55 -1.49
C TYR A 216 -10.86 6.95 -2.60
N PHE A 217 -9.61 6.66 -2.27
CA PHE A 217 -8.61 6.08 -3.17
C PHE A 217 -7.98 4.86 -2.52
N ASN A 218 -7.82 3.79 -3.29
CA ASN A 218 -7.12 2.59 -2.83
C ASN A 218 -6.00 2.24 -3.81
N THR A 219 -4.81 2.00 -3.29
CA THR A 219 -3.61 1.68 -4.08
C THR A 219 -3.69 0.33 -4.79
N GLY A 220 -4.58 -0.56 -4.34
CA GLY A 220 -4.60 -1.95 -4.78
C GLY A 220 -3.57 -2.78 -4.05
N ALA A 221 -2.70 -3.51 -4.76
CA ALA A 221 -1.68 -4.35 -4.15
C ALA A 221 -0.46 -4.56 -5.07
N CYS A 222 0.65 -5.01 -4.45
CA CYS A 222 1.88 -5.37 -5.15
C CYS A 222 2.14 -6.89 -5.21
N MET A 223 1.18 -7.71 -4.78
CA MET A 223 1.33 -9.16 -4.63
C MET A 223 0.72 -10.00 -5.76
N PHE A 224 -0.03 -9.41 -6.69
CA PHE A 224 -0.63 -10.18 -7.80
C PHE A 224 0.36 -10.35 -8.94
N PRO A 225 0.64 -11.60 -9.40
CA PRO A 225 1.64 -11.84 -10.43
C PRO A 225 1.38 -11.06 -11.72
N GLY A 226 2.43 -10.44 -12.25
CA GLY A 226 2.41 -9.75 -13.54
C GLY A 226 2.19 -8.24 -13.48
N TYR A 227 1.69 -7.70 -12.39
CA TYR A 227 1.56 -6.24 -12.25
C TYR A 227 1.51 -5.80 -10.78
N ILE A 228 1.78 -4.52 -10.56
CA ILE A 228 1.53 -3.82 -9.30
C ILE A 228 0.73 -2.56 -9.58
N THR A 229 -0.08 -2.13 -8.60
CA THR A 229 -0.87 -0.89 -8.71
C THR A 229 -0.48 0.09 -7.61
N GLY A 230 -0.65 1.37 -7.88
CA GLY A 230 -0.37 2.42 -6.92
C GLY A 230 -1.02 3.74 -7.31
N ILE A 231 -0.91 4.72 -6.43
CA ILE A 231 -1.40 6.06 -6.65
C ILE A 231 -0.21 7.00 -6.77
N GLU A 232 -0.29 7.95 -7.66
CA GLU A 232 0.63 9.07 -7.77
C GLU A 232 -0.06 10.38 -7.46
N ILE A 233 0.65 11.27 -6.77
CA ILE A 233 0.32 12.70 -6.68
C ILE A 233 1.50 13.47 -7.25
N THR A 234 1.28 14.26 -8.30
CA THR A 234 2.32 15.09 -8.93
C THR A 234 1.70 16.28 -9.66
N GLY A 235 2.34 17.44 -9.59
CA GLY A 235 1.87 18.65 -10.27
C GLY A 235 0.44 19.05 -9.87
N GLY A 236 0.03 18.84 -8.61
CA GLY A 236 -1.32 19.12 -8.14
C GLY A 236 -2.41 18.16 -8.65
N THR A 237 -2.03 17.02 -9.25
CA THR A 237 -2.97 16.00 -9.74
C THR A 237 -2.78 14.68 -9.02
N ILE A 238 -3.84 13.85 -8.98
CA ILE A 238 -3.83 12.47 -8.50
C ILE A 238 -4.17 11.52 -9.63
N GLN A 239 -3.51 10.35 -9.67
CA GLN A 239 -3.69 9.33 -10.70
C GLN A 239 -3.51 7.94 -10.13
N LEU A 240 -4.33 6.97 -10.54
CA LEU A 240 -4.06 5.55 -10.35
C LEU A 240 -3.16 5.08 -11.49
N VAL A 241 -2.11 4.35 -11.14
CA VAL A 241 -1.12 3.81 -12.08
C VAL A 241 -0.96 2.32 -11.89
N ARG A 242 -0.55 1.63 -12.96
CA ARG A 242 -0.16 0.22 -12.97
C ARG A 242 1.23 0.09 -13.56
N TRP A 243 2.05 -0.75 -12.94
CA TRP A 243 3.31 -1.21 -13.51
C TRP A 243 3.15 -2.66 -13.94
N GLU A 244 3.40 -2.94 -15.19
CA GLU A 244 3.23 -4.26 -15.78
C GLU A 244 4.58 -4.92 -16.02
N ALA A 245 4.67 -6.20 -15.66
CA ALA A 245 5.80 -7.02 -16.05
C ALA A 245 5.66 -7.40 -17.54
N HIS A 246 6.72 -7.20 -18.32
CA HIS A 246 6.79 -7.73 -19.69
C HIS A 246 7.67 -8.97 -19.73
N SER A 247 7.21 -10.01 -20.43
CA SER A 247 7.88 -11.33 -20.53
C SER A 247 9.32 -11.24 -21.07
N ALA A 248 9.61 -10.26 -21.91
CA ALA A 248 10.92 -10.09 -22.55
C ALA A 248 11.55 -8.70 -22.30
N GLY A 249 10.98 -7.86 -21.41
CA GLY A 249 11.37 -6.48 -21.38
C GLY A 249 11.42 -5.83 -19.99
N VAL A 250 11.65 -4.54 -20.02
CA VAL A 250 11.61 -3.66 -18.85
C VAL A 250 10.17 -3.47 -18.42
N PRO A 251 9.84 -3.52 -17.11
CA PRO A 251 8.49 -3.22 -16.64
C PRO A 251 8.03 -1.83 -17.08
N ALA A 252 6.77 -1.72 -17.51
CA ALA A 252 6.23 -0.47 -18.02
C ALA A 252 5.20 0.13 -17.06
N ARG A 253 5.26 1.47 -16.93
CA ARG A 253 4.24 2.25 -16.24
C ARG A 253 3.08 2.55 -17.18
N VAL A 254 1.87 2.14 -16.78
CA VAL A 254 0.63 2.38 -17.52
C VAL A 254 -0.31 3.22 -16.67
N PRO A 255 -0.76 4.39 -17.14
CA PRO A 255 -1.84 5.11 -16.48
C PRO A 255 -3.10 4.25 -16.45
N ALA A 256 -3.65 4.02 -15.25
CA ALA A 256 -4.89 3.26 -15.09
C ALA A 256 -6.13 4.18 -15.05
N THR A 257 -5.93 5.47 -14.76
CA THR A 257 -6.95 6.53 -14.83
C THR A 257 -6.37 7.79 -15.48
N PRO A 258 -7.20 8.73 -15.93
CA PRO A 258 -6.73 10.09 -16.17
C PRO A 258 -6.13 10.73 -14.92
N ALA A 259 -5.23 11.68 -15.08
CA ALA A 259 -4.75 12.52 -13.99
C ALA A 259 -5.85 13.55 -13.65
N VAL A 260 -6.27 13.60 -12.38
CA VAL A 260 -7.36 14.47 -11.91
C VAL A 260 -6.81 15.53 -10.95
N PRO A 261 -7.11 16.83 -11.14
CA PRO A 261 -6.67 17.88 -10.23
C PRO A 261 -7.17 17.66 -8.80
N LEU A 262 -6.26 17.72 -7.81
CA LEU A 262 -6.59 17.57 -6.39
C LEU A 262 -7.64 18.57 -5.91
N ILE A 263 -7.66 19.77 -6.48
CA ILE A 263 -8.60 20.84 -6.16
C ILE A 263 -10.07 20.41 -6.32
N LEU A 264 -10.36 19.43 -7.18
CA LEU A 264 -11.70 18.92 -7.42
C LEU A 264 -12.24 18.02 -6.30
N TYR A 265 -11.42 17.70 -5.30
CA TYR A 265 -11.78 16.88 -4.14
C TYR A 265 -11.79 17.67 -2.81
N ARG A 266 -12.10 18.95 -2.89
CA ARG A 266 -12.25 19.83 -1.73
C ARG A 266 -13.64 19.78 -1.13
#